data_6ace0a0b7a558c7a7e5651de2c136857
#
_entry.id   6ace0a0b7a558c7a7e5651de2c136857
#
_cell.length_a   1.000
_cell.length_b   1.000
_cell.length_c   1.000
_cell.angle_alpha   90.00
_cell.angle_beta   90.00
_cell.angle_gamma   90.00
#
_symmetry.space_group_name_H-M   'P 1'
#
loop_
_entity.id
_entity.type
_entity.pdbx_description
1 polymer ?
#
loop_
_entity_poly.entity_id
_entity_poly.type
_entity_poly.pdbx_seq_one_letter_code
_entity_poly.pdbx_strand_id
1 'polypeptide(L)'
;GLDDVLTSIRSAENPSPKKRGRKRKEAPAKDFKAVLWASADKLRAQMDAAEYKHLVLGLIFLKYISDTFVEQQQKVLATVSNPESDYYLGDDPADHQEALEDRDYYTQENVFWVPADARWESLRNQAKQPDIGQLIDRALVAIENENPTLRGKLDKRFGAARLEPGRMGELVDLISTI
;
A
#
# COMPACT_ATOMS: atom_id res chain seq x y z
N GLY A 1 -18.11 13.73 -3.91
CA GLY A 1 -17.11 14.47 -3.12
C GLY A 1 -16.76 13.70 -1.85
N LEU A 2 -15.74 14.12 -1.11
CA LEU A 2 -15.25 13.48 0.14
C LEU A 2 -16.35 13.32 1.20
N ASP A 3 -17.39 14.15 1.15
CA ASP A 3 -18.54 14.10 2.07
C ASP A 3 -19.44 12.88 1.85
N ASP A 4 -19.52 12.36 0.63
CA ASP A 4 -20.34 11.19 0.30
C ASP A 4 -19.74 9.90 0.85
N VAL A 5 -18.40 9.84 0.94
CA VAL A 5 -17.67 8.68 1.48
C VAL A 5 -17.82 8.64 3.01
N LEU A 6 -17.82 9.79 3.67
CA LEU A 6 -17.97 9.89 5.12
C LEU A 6 -19.41 9.58 5.57
N THR A 7 -20.42 9.88 4.74
CA THR A 7 -21.82 9.58 5.01
C THR A 7 -22.13 8.09 4.88
N SER A 8 -21.46 7.39 3.94
CA SER A 8 -21.64 5.95 3.74
C SER A 8 -21.13 5.11 4.91
N ILE A 9 -20.10 5.59 5.61
CA ILE A 9 -19.51 4.91 6.78
C ILE A 9 -20.41 5.06 8.02
N ARG A 10 -21.27 6.08 8.07
CA ARG A 10 -22.12 6.40 9.22
C ARG A 10 -23.43 5.62 9.26
N SER A 11 -23.83 4.95 8.17
CA SER A 11 -25.14 4.29 8.05
C SER A 11 -25.15 2.79 8.39
N ALA A 12 -24.05 2.22 8.87
CA ALA A 12 -23.91 0.80 9.16
C ALA A 12 -24.01 0.42 10.65
N GLU A 13 -24.58 1.28 11.49
CA GLU A 13 -24.84 0.95 12.91
C GLU A 13 -26.33 0.87 13.21
N ASN A 14 -26.86 -0.33 13.40
CA ASN A 14 -27.67 -0.71 14.54
C ASN A 14 -28.27 -2.15 14.48
N PRO A 15 -28.81 -2.70 15.62
CA PRO A 15 -28.20 -3.83 16.32
C PRO A 15 -29.17 -5.00 16.59
N SER A 16 -28.62 -6.14 17.09
CA SER A 16 -29.14 -6.86 18.30
C SER A 16 -28.88 -8.38 18.26
N PRO A 17 -29.04 -9.20 19.34
CA PRO A 17 -28.01 -9.38 20.35
C PRO A 17 -27.61 -10.86 20.63
N LYS A 18 -26.50 -11.03 21.38
CA LYS A 18 -26.14 -12.16 22.27
C LYS A 18 -25.60 -13.46 21.69
N LYS A 19 -24.28 -13.68 21.91
CA LYS A 19 -23.82 -14.83 22.75
C LYS A 19 -22.40 -14.57 23.23
N ARG A 20 -22.20 -14.82 24.53
CA ARG A 20 -20.93 -14.71 25.27
C ARG A 20 -19.90 -15.65 24.66
N GLY A 21 -18.77 -15.09 24.20
CA GLY A 21 -17.56 -15.80 23.82
C GLY A 21 -16.34 -14.97 24.23
N ARG A 22 -15.53 -15.56 25.09
CA ARG A 22 -14.21 -15.22 25.62
C ARG A 22 -13.53 -14.03 24.90
N LYS A 23 -13.34 -12.92 25.63
CA LYS A 23 -12.54 -11.77 25.23
C LYS A 23 -11.11 -12.22 24.90
N ARG A 24 -10.78 -12.30 23.62
CA ARG A 24 -9.41 -12.14 23.15
C ARG A 24 -9.05 -10.69 23.46
N LYS A 25 -8.03 -10.45 24.29
CA LYS A 25 -7.43 -9.13 24.45
C LYS A 25 -6.84 -8.76 23.10
N GLU A 26 -7.56 -7.96 22.32
CA GLU A 26 -6.97 -7.20 21.22
C GLU A 26 -5.94 -6.25 21.84
N ALA A 27 -4.70 -6.38 21.41
CA ALA A 27 -3.71 -5.35 21.67
C ALA A 27 -4.31 -4.02 21.16
N PRO A 28 -4.16 -2.91 21.90
CA PRO A 28 -4.71 -1.63 21.49
C PRO A 28 -4.15 -1.33 20.11
N ALA A 29 -5.02 -1.21 19.10
CA ALA A 29 -4.67 -0.63 17.84
C ALA A 29 -4.01 0.71 18.16
N LYS A 30 -2.70 0.83 17.96
CA LYS A 30 -2.01 2.10 18.13
C LYS A 30 -2.81 3.07 17.29
N ASP A 31 -3.34 4.11 17.92
CA ASP A 31 -4.18 5.07 17.26
C ASP A 31 -3.39 5.66 16.09
N PHE A 32 -3.66 5.16 14.88
CA PHE A 32 -2.98 5.53 13.65
C PHE A 32 -2.99 7.05 13.46
N LYS A 33 -4.11 7.69 13.84
CA LYS A 33 -4.21 9.15 13.81
C LYS A 33 -3.20 9.80 14.75
N ALA A 34 -3.05 9.30 15.98
CA ALA A 34 -2.10 9.84 16.95
C ALA A 34 -0.66 9.69 16.46
N VAL A 35 -0.33 8.55 15.84
CA VAL A 35 1.02 8.30 15.30
C VAL A 35 1.29 9.17 14.08
N LEU A 36 0.34 9.33 13.15
CA LEU A 36 0.43 10.27 12.03
C LEU A 36 0.58 11.72 12.51
N TRP A 37 -0.21 12.14 13.50
CA TRP A 37 -0.11 13.49 14.06
C TRP A 37 1.22 13.75 14.74
N ALA A 38 1.74 12.81 15.54
CA ALA A 38 3.04 12.92 16.18
C ALA A 38 4.19 13.03 15.17
N SER A 39 4.09 12.28 14.05
CA SER A 39 5.07 12.39 12.95
C SER A 39 4.90 13.66 12.15
N ALA A 40 3.67 14.13 11.94
CA ALA A 40 3.37 15.41 11.32
C ALA A 40 3.96 16.56 12.13
N ASP A 41 3.83 16.54 13.45
CA ASP A 41 4.36 17.57 14.32
C ASP A 41 5.90 17.64 14.30
N LYS A 42 6.56 16.49 14.20
CA LYS A 42 8.03 16.43 14.02
C LYS A 42 8.50 16.99 12.68
N LEU A 43 7.70 16.82 11.62
CA LEU A 43 8.02 17.26 10.26
C LEU A 43 7.59 18.71 9.99
N ARG A 44 6.59 19.22 10.70
CA ARG A 44 6.11 20.62 10.58
C ARG A 44 7.19 21.66 10.83
N ALA A 45 8.18 21.35 11.64
CA ALA A 45 9.30 22.26 11.90
C ALA A 45 10.25 22.40 10.70
N GLN A 46 10.14 21.55 9.68
CA GLN A 46 11.12 21.43 8.61
C GLN A 46 10.56 21.60 7.20
N MET A 47 9.24 21.51 7.02
CA MET A 47 8.63 21.68 5.71
C MET A 47 7.23 22.29 5.78
N ASP A 48 6.79 22.84 4.65
CA ASP A 48 5.44 23.35 4.50
C ASP A 48 4.40 22.23 4.67
N ALA A 49 3.27 22.55 5.34
CA ALA A 49 2.20 21.59 5.61
C ALA A 49 1.61 20.99 4.34
N ALA A 50 1.58 21.74 3.23
CA ALA A 50 1.10 21.25 1.94
C ALA A 50 2.07 20.21 1.35
N GLU A 51 3.37 20.45 1.43
CA GLU A 51 4.40 19.52 0.95
C GLU A 51 4.38 18.21 1.76
N TYR A 52 4.30 18.29 3.09
CA TYR A 52 4.14 17.12 3.96
C TYR A 52 2.91 16.28 3.58
N LYS A 53 1.77 16.92 3.37
CA LYS A 53 0.52 16.26 2.98
C LYS A 53 0.68 15.48 1.68
N HIS A 54 1.35 16.05 0.68
CA HIS A 54 1.63 15.36 -0.59
C HIS A 54 2.50 14.12 -0.42
N LEU A 55 3.54 14.19 0.41
CA LEU A 55 4.41 13.05 0.69
C LEU A 55 3.63 11.92 1.38
N VAL A 56 2.87 12.23 2.42
CA VAL A 56 2.09 11.23 3.16
C VAL A 56 1.04 10.56 2.26
N LEU A 57 0.29 11.35 1.51
CA LEU A 57 -0.74 10.81 0.61
C LEU A 57 -0.13 9.94 -0.50
N GLY A 58 1.02 10.35 -1.05
CA GLY A 58 1.73 9.58 -2.06
C GLY A 58 2.22 8.23 -1.52
N LEU A 59 2.76 8.20 -0.31
CA LEU A 59 3.20 6.97 0.34
C LEU A 59 2.03 6.05 0.73
N ILE A 60 0.93 6.59 1.24
CA ILE A 60 -0.28 5.81 1.54
C ILE A 60 -0.82 5.18 0.25
N PHE A 61 -0.86 5.95 -0.84
CA PHE A 61 -1.30 5.44 -2.13
C PHE A 61 -0.40 4.32 -2.65
N LEU A 62 0.91 4.51 -2.58
CA LEU A 62 1.90 3.51 -2.99
C LEU A 62 1.76 2.21 -2.16
N LYS A 63 1.59 2.34 -0.84
CA LYS A 63 1.33 1.20 0.03
C LYS A 63 0.05 0.48 -0.35
N TYR A 64 -1.05 1.21 -0.55
CA TYR A 64 -2.33 0.65 -0.94
C TYR A 64 -2.24 -0.13 -2.26
N ILE A 65 -1.62 0.44 -3.30
CA ILE A 65 -1.43 -0.23 -4.58
C ILE A 65 -0.60 -1.51 -4.40
N SER A 66 0.47 -1.44 -3.64
CA SER A 66 1.33 -2.60 -3.38
C SER A 66 0.62 -3.69 -2.60
N ASP A 67 -0.13 -3.34 -1.57
CA ASP A 67 -0.88 -4.31 -0.77
C ASP A 67 -1.97 -5.02 -1.60
N THR A 68 -2.75 -4.27 -2.39
CA THR A 68 -3.77 -4.85 -3.28
C THR A 68 -3.16 -5.76 -4.33
N PHE A 69 -1.98 -5.42 -4.85
CA PHE A 69 -1.25 -6.28 -5.77
C PHE A 69 -0.83 -7.61 -5.11
N VAL A 70 -0.26 -7.55 -3.91
CA VAL A 70 0.17 -8.75 -3.17
C VAL A 70 -1.02 -9.63 -2.79
N GLU A 71 -2.14 -9.03 -2.37
CA GLU A 71 -3.37 -9.77 -2.08
C GLU A 71 -3.89 -10.49 -3.33
N GLN A 72 -3.90 -9.83 -4.49
CA GLN A 72 -4.31 -10.45 -5.74
C GLN A 72 -3.35 -11.56 -6.16
N GLN A 73 -2.05 -11.37 -5.99
CA GLN A 73 -1.04 -12.39 -6.25
C GLN A 73 -1.30 -13.67 -5.41
N GLN A 74 -1.65 -13.50 -4.14
CA GLN A 74 -2.00 -14.62 -3.28
C GLN A 74 -3.29 -15.33 -3.74
N LYS A 75 -4.29 -14.57 -4.19
CA LYS A 75 -5.53 -15.15 -4.74
C LYS A 75 -5.27 -15.93 -6.02
N VAL A 76 -4.47 -15.40 -6.94
CA VAL A 76 -4.07 -16.10 -8.17
C VAL A 76 -3.38 -17.41 -7.82
N LEU A 77 -2.36 -17.37 -6.95
CA LEU A 77 -1.65 -18.56 -6.52
C LEU A 77 -2.59 -19.60 -5.90
N ALA A 78 -3.48 -19.19 -5.00
CA ALA A 78 -4.46 -20.08 -4.37
C ALA A 78 -5.40 -20.70 -5.40
N THR A 79 -5.79 -19.97 -6.44
CA THR A 79 -6.70 -20.43 -7.50
C THR A 79 -6.03 -21.45 -8.40
N VAL A 80 -4.81 -21.15 -8.88
CA VAL A 80 -4.11 -22.03 -9.84
C VAL A 80 -3.49 -23.27 -9.21
N SER A 81 -3.28 -23.26 -7.88
CA SER A 81 -2.80 -24.41 -7.12
C SER A 81 -3.88 -25.28 -6.49
N ASN A 82 -5.16 -24.90 -6.62
CA ASN A 82 -6.27 -25.66 -6.06
C ASN A 82 -6.82 -26.64 -7.07
N PRO A 83 -6.74 -27.98 -6.85
CA PRO A 83 -7.28 -28.99 -7.74
C PRO A 83 -8.79 -28.91 -7.99
N GLU A 84 -9.54 -28.26 -7.10
CA GLU A 84 -10.99 -28.04 -7.21
C GLU A 84 -11.34 -26.80 -8.07
N SER A 85 -10.32 -26.03 -8.48
CA SER A 85 -10.51 -24.82 -9.29
C SER A 85 -10.54 -25.16 -10.78
N ASP A 86 -11.43 -24.48 -11.52
CA ASP A 86 -11.47 -24.53 -13.00
C ASP A 86 -10.18 -23.99 -13.65
N TYR A 87 -9.37 -23.25 -12.87
CA TYR A 87 -8.10 -22.66 -13.29
C TYR A 87 -6.87 -23.40 -12.75
N TYR A 88 -7.04 -24.63 -12.27
CA TYR A 88 -5.93 -25.43 -11.76
C TYR A 88 -4.89 -25.72 -12.85
N LEU A 89 -3.65 -25.39 -12.60
CA LEU A 89 -2.52 -25.55 -13.53
C LEU A 89 -1.61 -26.76 -13.20
N GLY A 90 -2.02 -27.61 -12.26
CA GLY A 90 -1.18 -28.72 -11.80
C GLY A 90 -0.30 -28.31 -10.62
N ASP A 91 0.71 -29.15 -10.32
CA ASP A 91 1.59 -28.96 -9.15
C ASP A 91 2.97 -28.41 -9.53
N ASP A 92 3.20 -28.05 -10.81
CA ASP A 92 4.46 -27.51 -11.25
C ASP A 92 4.61 -26.05 -10.80
N PRO A 93 5.62 -25.73 -9.97
CA PRO A 93 5.86 -24.34 -9.55
C PRO A 93 6.17 -23.38 -10.71
N ALA A 94 6.68 -23.88 -11.84
CA ALA A 94 6.97 -23.04 -13.00
C ALA A 94 5.69 -22.52 -13.65
N ASP A 95 4.64 -23.35 -13.77
CA ASP A 95 3.34 -22.96 -14.31
C ASP A 95 2.65 -21.94 -13.37
N HIS A 96 2.78 -22.14 -12.06
CA HIS A 96 2.27 -21.16 -11.07
C HIS A 96 3.00 -19.82 -11.18
N GLN A 97 4.32 -19.83 -11.37
CA GLN A 97 5.08 -18.60 -11.53
C GLN A 97 4.71 -17.86 -12.81
N GLU A 98 4.48 -18.55 -13.91
CA GLU A 98 4.01 -17.96 -15.16
C GLU A 98 2.64 -17.30 -14.96
N ALA A 99 1.71 -17.96 -14.28
CA ALA A 99 0.40 -17.39 -13.95
C ALA A 99 0.51 -16.12 -13.08
N LEU A 100 1.44 -16.08 -12.12
CA LEU A 100 1.67 -14.91 -11.28
C LEU A 100 2.23 -13.70 -12.05
N GLU A 101 2.86 -13.92 -13.19
CA GLU A 101 3.36 -12.86 -14.08
C GLU A 101 2.36 -12.48 -15.19
N ASP A 102 1.24 -13.20 -15.31
CA ASP A 102 0.18 -12.88 -16.25
C ASP A 102 -0.68 -11.72 -15.73
N ARG A 103 -0.59 -10.59 -16.43
CA ARG A 103 -1.26 -9.33 -16.05
C ARG A 103 -2.77 -9.39 -16.14
N ASP A 104 -3.33 -10.31 -16.92
CA ASP A 104 -4.77 -10.42 -17.10
C ASP A 104 -5.48 -10.78 -15.79
N TYR A 105 -4.86 -11.60 -14.93
CA TYR A 105 -5.38 -11.91 -13.60
C TYR A 105 -5.49 -10.68 -12.67
N TYR A 106 -4.72 -9.64 -12.92
CA TYR A 106 -4.74 -8.39 -12.14
C TYR A 106 -5.68 -7.36 -12.78
N THR A 107 -5.63 -7.24 -14.08
CA THR A 107 -6.44 -6.27 -14.83
C THR A 107 -7.94 -6.55 -14.70
N GLN A 108 -8.34 -7.83 -14.72
CA GLN A 108 -9.73 -8.26 -14.53
C GLN A 108 -10.31 -7.84 -13.18
N GLU A 109 -9.47 -7.78 -12.15
CA GLU A 109 -9.85 -7.37 -10.80
C GLU A 109 -9.59 -5.89 -10.52
N ASN A 110 -9.26 -5.11 -11.55
CA ASN A 110 -8.89 -3.69 -11.44
C ASN A 110 -7.72 -3.43 -10.49
N VAL A 111 -6.78 -4.36 -10.42
CA VAL A 111 -5.55 -4.25 -9.64
C VAL A 111 -4.43 -3.73 -10.52
N PHE A 112 -3.76 -2.67 -10.08
CA PHE A 112 -2.60 -2.13 -10.78
C PHE A 112 -1.41 -3.07 -10.68
N TRP A 113 -0.69 -3.21 -11.79
CA TRP A 113 0.56 -3.97 -11.80
C TRP A 113 1.65 -3.22 -11.04
N VAL A 114 2.31 -3.91 -10.11
CA VAL A 114 3.43 -3.36 -9.35
C VAL A 114 4.70 -4.17 -9.61
N PRO A 115 5.69 -3.60 -10.32
CA PRO A 115 6.99 -4.24 -10.50
C PRO A 115 7.64 -4.60 -9.16
N ALA A 116 8.45 -5.66 -9.13
CA ALA A 116 9.03 -6.18 -7.91
C ALA A 116 9.79 -5.12 -7.07
N ASP A 117 10.58 -4.28 -7.73
CA ASP A 117 11.36 -3.22 -7.08
C ASP A 117 10.49 -2.06 -6.56
N ALA A 118 9.26 -1.94 -7.06
CA ALA A 118 8.31 -0.91 -6.65
C ALA A 118 7.35 -1.37 -5.54
N ARG A 119 7.40 -2.62 -5.13
CA ARG A 119 6.55 -3.15 -4.05
C ARG A 119 6.95 -2.55 -2.72
N TRP A 120 5.97 -2.34 -1.86
CA TRP A 120 6.17 -1.70 -0.57
C TRP A 120 7.25 -2.38 0.28
N GLU A 121 7.27 -3.71 0.31
CA GLU A 121 8.28 -4.46 1.04
C GLU A 121 9.70 -4.15 0.57
N SER A 122 9.92 -4.03 -0.74
CA SER A 122 11.22 -3.65 -1.31
C SER A 122 11.66 -2.27 -0.84
N LEU A 123 10.75 -1.30 -0.85
CA LEU A 123 11.03 0.06 -0.38
C LEU A 123 11.25 0.12 1.13
N ARG A 124 10.45 -0.62 1.90
CA ARG A 124 10.61 -0.73 3.35
C ARG A 124 11.98 -1.29 3.74
N ASN A 125 12.43 -2.33 3.06
CA ASN A 125 13.75 -2.92 3.30
C ASN A 125 14.90 -1.94 3.02
N GLN A 126 14.66 -0.94 2.18
CA GLN A 126 15.60 0.11 1.81
C GLN A 126 15.33 1.45 2.53
N ALA A 127 14.42 1.50 3.49
CA ALA A 127 13.99 2.73 4.15
C ALA A 127 15.13 3.51 4.84
N LYS A 128 16.20 2.82 5.23
CA LYS A 128 17.38 3.44 5.88
C LYS A 128 18.42 3.96 4.88
N GLN A 129 18.22 3.71 3.59
CA GLN A 129 19.16 4.20 2.57
C GLN A 129 19.03 5.73 2.43
N PRO A 130 20.14 6.45 2.23
CA PRO A 130 20.11 7.92 2.11
C PRO A 130 19.38 8.41 0.88
N ASP A 131 19.22 7.56 -0.15
CA ASP A 131 18.52 7.84 -1.41
C ASP A 131 17.08 7.29 -1.45
N ILE A 132 16.50 6.92 -0.31
CA ILE A 132 15.15 6.33 -0.24
C ILE A 132 14.10 7.19 -0.96
N GLY A 133 14.18 8.52 -0.90
CA GLY A 133 13.29 9.41 -1.64
C GLY A 133 13.37 9.20 -3.15
N GLN A 134 14.57 9.03 -3.70
CA GLN A 134 14.78 8.74 -5.12
C GLN A 134 14.29 7.34 -5.49
N LEU A 135 14.44 6.37 -4.58
CA LEU A 135 13.92 5.01 -4.79
C LEU A 135 12.39 5.02 -4.86
N ILE A 136 11.73 5.82 -4.02
CA ILE A 136 10.27 6.01 -4.07
C ILE A 136 9.86 6.63 -5.42
N ASP A 137 10.54 7.69 -5.86
CA ASP A 137 10.25 8.32 -7.15
C ASP A 137 10.41 7.34 -8.33
N ARG A 138 11.45 6.51 -8.33
CA ARG A 138 11.66 5.47 -9.33
C ARG A 138 10.54 4.41 -9.30
N ALA A 139 10.11 4.01 -8.12
CA ALA A 139 9.00 3.07 -7.95
C ALA A 139 7.71 3.62 -8.55
N LEU A 140 7.39 4.89 -8.30
CA LEU A 140 6.22 5.56 -8.87
C LEU A 140 6.31 5.67 -10.39
N VAL A 141 7.48 5.98 -10.95
CA VAL A 141 7.71 5.97 -12.41
C VAL A 141 7.49 4.57 -12.99
N ALA A 142 8.01 3.52 -12.34
CA ALA A 142 7.84 2.16 -12.79
C ALA A 142 6.35 1.73 -12.79
N ILE A 143 5.60 2.11 -11.76
CA ILE A 143 4.16 1.86 -11.68
C ILE A 143 3.40 2.59 -12.79
N GLU A 144 3.72 3.86 -13.06
CA GLU A 144 3.10 4.62 -14.16
C GLU A 144 3.38 4.01 -15.54
N ASN A 145 4.60 3.52 -15.75
CA ASN A 145 4.98 2.89 -17.01
C ASN A 145 4.19 1.61 -17.29
N GLU A 146 3.90 0.85 -16.25
CA GLU A 146 3.12 -0.38 -16.34
C GLU A 146 1.60 -0.13 -16.39
N ASN A 147 1.14 1.03 -15.92
CA ASN A 147 -0.28 1.36 -15.81
C ASN A 147 -0.59 2.68 -16.52
N PRO A 148 -0.94 2.66 -17.81
CA PRO A 148 -1.14 3.87 -18.61
C PRO A 148 -2.16 4.85 -18.01
N THR A 149 -3.16 4.36 -17.30
CA THR A 149 -4.20 5.18 -16.64
C THR A 149 -3.66 6.06 -15.50
N LEU A 150 -2.48 5.72 -14.96
CA LEU A 150 -1.81 6.46 -13.89
C LEU A 150 -0.78 7.47 -14.41
N ARG A 151 -0.47 7.48 -15.69
CA ARG A 151 0.56 8.35 -16.26
C ARG A 151 0.33 9.82 -15.92
N GLY A 152 1.36 10.46 -15.36
CA GLY A 152 1.33 11.87 -15.00
C GLY A 152 0.44 12.22 -13.80
N LYS A 153 -0.12 11.22 -13.13
CA LYS A 153 -1.02 11.43 -11.98
C LYS A 153 -0.31 11.28 -10.63
N LEU A 154 0.84 10.63 -10.61
CA LEU A 154 1.59 10.38 -9.38
C LEU A 154 2.61 11.49 -9.15
N ASP A 155 2.65 12.00 -7.93
CA ASP A 155 3.63 13.00 -7.51
C ASP A 155 4.98 12.33 -7.24
N LYS A 156 6.03 12.80 -7.90
CA LYS A 156 7.39 12.24 -7.86
C LYS A 156 8.38 13.26 -7.32
N ARG A 157 8.10 13.81 -6.13
CA ARG A 157 8.92 14.84 -5.46
C ARG A 157 9.60 14.36 -4.19
N PHE A 158 9.66 13.03 -3.98
CA PHE A 158 10.26 12.46 -2.77
C PHE A 158 11.76 12.65 -2.71
N GLY A 159 12.46 12.49 -3.84
CA GLY A 159 13.90 12.72 -3.93
C GLY A 159 14.30 14.20 -3.79
N ALA A 160 13.40 15.12 -4.13
CA ALA A 160 13.61 16.57 -3.99
C ALA A 160 13.16 17.12 -2.64
N ALA A 161 12.48 16.33 -1.81
CA ALA A 161 12.01 16.76 -0.51
C ALA A 161 13.19 17.11 0.42
N ARG A 162 13.15 18.32 0.99
CA ARG A 162 14.16 18.78 1.93
C ARG A 162 13.87 18.28 3.33
N LEU A 163 14.21 17.02 3.58
CA LEU A 163 14.09 16.39 4.89
C LEU A 163 15.48 16.13 5.49
N GLU A 164 15.55 16.15 6.81
CA GLU A 164 16.74 15.66 7.51
C GLU A 164 17.00 14.18 7.17
N PRO A 165 18.28 13.76 7.17
CA PRO A 165 18.64 12.36 6.94
C PRO A 165 17.83 11.41 7.82
N GLY A 166 17.29 10.36 7.23
CA GLY A 166 16.50 9.36 7.93
C GLY A 166 15.00 9.66 8.11
N ARG A 167 14.56 10.91 7.92
CA ARG A 167 13.12 11.27 8.11
C ARG A 167 12.21 10.61 7.09
N MET A 168 12.62 10.50 5.83
CA MET A 168 11.85 9.79 4.82
C MET A 168 11.71 8.31 5.17
N GLY A 169 12.77 7.67 5.65
CA GLY A 169 12.75 6.30 6.13
C GLY A 169 11.83 6.10 7.34
N GLU A 170 11.84 7.03 8.30
CA GLU A 170 10.91 7.01 9.44
C GLU A 170 9.45 7.11 8.97
N LEU A 171 9.18 7.91 7.94
CA LEU A 171 7.84 8.03 7.36
C LEU A 171 7.40 6.73 6.67
N VAL A 172 8.29 6.07 5.94
CA VAL A 172 8.03 4.74 5.34
C VAL A 172 7.75 3.71 6.42
N ASP A 173 8.55 3.68 7.49
CA ASP A 173 8.34 2.74 8.61
C ASP A 173 6.99 2.99 9.30
N LEU A 174 6.61 4.25 9.47
CA LEU A 174 5.33 4.61 10.06
C LEU A 174 4.16 4.12 9.22
N ILE A 175 4.17 4.39 7.91
CA ILE A 175 3.10 4.00 6.99
C ILE A 175 3.05 2.48 6.84
N SER A 176 4.16 1.78 7.06
CA SER A 176 4.20 0.31 7.09
C SER A 176 3.38 -0.31 8.22
N THR A 177 2.95 0.49 9.20
CA THR A 177 2.11 0.02 10.33
C THR A 177 0.62 0.04 10.04
N ILE A 178 0.21 0.57 8.90
CA ILE A 178 -1.18 0.56 8.41
C ILE A 178 -1.44 -0.80 7.76
#